data_d5ad7f6bd75c39eeef762c04e81e5526
#
_entry.id   d5ad7f6bd75c39eeef762c04e81e5526
#
_cell.length_a   1.000
_cell.length_b   1.000
_cell.length_c   1.000
_cell.angle_alpha   90.00
_cell.angle_beta   90.00
_cell.angle_gamma   90.00
#
_symmetry.space_group_name_H-M   'P 1'
#
loop_
_entity.id
_entity.type
_entity.pdbx_description
1 polymer ?
#
loop_
_entity_poly.entity_id
_entity_poly.type
_entity_poly.pdbx_seq_one_letter_code
_entity_poly.pdbx_strand_id
1 'polypeptide(L)'
;MNTVADRNSLTDRIWLKSYPEGVPAEINPDRYHSLVEVFRESVEKYRTRIAYVSVGTEMTYDECERQAKQFAAWLQSRGVKKGDRVAIMLPNSLQYPVCLFGTLLAGAIVVNVNPLYTVPELAHQLRDSGAQTIVVLENFARTLEQALPGSQVRNIVITGIGDLMGGALNLKGRALNFVMRHVQKQVPPYK
;
A
#
# COMPACT_ATOMS: atom_id res chain seq x y z
N MET A 1 53.48 -1.61 21.56
CA MET A 1 52.44 -0.97 22.36
C MET A 1 51.42 -0.36 21.39
N ASN A 2 50.42 -1.12 20.97
CA ASN A 2 49.32 -0.63 20.12
C ASN A 2 48.12 -0.35 21.03
N THR A 3 47.81 0.90 21.14
CA THR A 3 46.81 1.45 22.03
C THR A 3 45.41 1.01 21.58
N VAL A 4 44.69 0.43 22.52
CA VAL A 4 43.23 0.02 22.44
C VAL A 4 42.33 1.25 22.48
N ALA A 5 42.77 2.40 22.01
CA ALA A 5 42.08 3.68 22.23
C ALA A 5 41.06 4.08 21.11
N ASP A 6 40.87 3.26 20.08
CA ASP A 6 40.09 3.76 18.91
C ASP A 6 38.81 2.97 18.56
N ARG A 7 38.36 2.08 19.45
CA ARG A 7 37.06 1.38 19.23
C ARG A 7 35.84 2.12 19.81
N ASN A 8 36.05 3.13 20.62
CA ASN A 8 34.95 3.91 21.23
C ASN A 8 34.39 5.02 20.32
N SER A 9 35.09 5.40 19.25
CA SER A 9 34.61 6.46 18.35
C SER A 9 33.45 6.04 17.45
N LEU A 10 33.26 4.74 17.22
CA LEU A 10 32.12 4.21 16.46
C LEU A 10 30.81 4.11 17.29
N THR A 11 30.92 4.29 18.62
CA THR A 11 29.76 4.29 19.54
C THR A 11 29.25 5.70 19.83
N ASP A 12 29.96 6.75 19.44
CA ASP A 12 29.47 8.11 19.53
C ASP A 12 28.35 8.32 18.51
N ARG A 13 27.11 8.33 18.99
CA ARG A 13 25.89 8.56 18.20
C ARG A 13 25.85 10.01 17.73
N ILE A 14 26.77 10.37 16.82
CA ILE A 14 26.97 11.75 16.34
C ILE A 14 25.70 12.35 15.74
N TRP A 15 24.80 11.51 15.20
CA TRP A 15 23.50 11.93 14.64
C TRP A 15 22.54 12.51 15.68
N LEU A 16 22.68 12.17 16.97
CA LEU A 16 21.82 12.72 18.03
C LEU A 16 21.97 14.23 18.16
N LYS A 17 23.14 14.80 17.78
CA LYS A 17 23.38 16.25 17.79
C LYS A 17 22.48 16.98 16.76
N SER A 18 21.98 16.25 15.76
CA SER A 18 21.12 16.79 14.70
C SER A 18 19.62 16.53 14.93
N TYR A 19 19.27 15.88 16.06
CA TYR A 19 17.87 15.64 16.38
C TYR A 19 17.19 16.95 16.83
N PRO A 20 16.01 17.26 16.28
CA PRO A 20 15.19 18.36 16.78
C PRO A 20 14.81 18.14 18.25
N GLU A 21 14.51 19.25 18.94
CA GLU A 21 14.00 19.22 20.30
C GLU A 21 12.72 18.35 20.38
N GLY A 22 12.61 17.49 21.39
CA GLY A 22 11.49 16.57 21.59
C GLY A 22 11.57 15.24 20.84
N VAL A 23 12.59 15.04 19.99
CA VAL A 23 12.86 13.73 19.38
C VAL A 23 13.67 12.87 20.34
N PRO A 24 13.17 11.70 20.81
CA PRO A 24 13.89 10.85 21.72
C PRO A 24 15.10 10.21 21.03
N ALA A 25 16.19 10.07 21.80
CA ALA A 25 17.41 9.40 21.33
C ALA A 25 17.22 7.91 21.07
N GLU A 26 16.27 7.29 21.71
CA GLU A 26 15.94 5.87 21.63
C GLU A 26 14.46 5.69 21.31
N ILE A 27 14.16 4.66 20.52
CA ILE A 27 12.78 4.19 20.31
C ILE A 27 12.51 3.01 21.25
N ASN A 28 11.25 2.89 21.68
CA ASN A 28 10.79 1.66 22.32
C ASN A 28 10.22 0.72 21.24
N PRO A 29 10.93 -0.34 20.83
CA PRO A 29 10.49 -1.24 19.79
C PRO A 29 9.25 -2.06 20.20
N ASP A 30 9.00 -2.20 21.50
CA ASP A 30 7.90 -2.99 22.05
C ASP A 30 6.63 -2.15 22.29
N ARG A 31 6.65 -0.87 21.91
CA ARG A 31 5.50 0.02 22.07
C ARG A 31 4.27 -0.46 21.32
N TYR A 32 4.47 -1.05 20.15
CA TYR A 32 3.40 -1.56 19.29
C TYR A 32 3.68 -3.01 18.89
N HIS A 33 2.65 -3.85 19.02
CA HIS A 33 2.77 -5.27 18.63
C HIS A 33 2.53 -5.48 17.12
N SER A 34 1.94 -4.51 16.42
CA SER A 34 1.66 -4.61 14.99
C SER A 34 1.40 -3.25 14.34
N LEU A 35 1.54 -3.17 13.01
CA LEU A 35 1.11 -2.01 12.24
C LEU A 35 -0.41 -1.78 12.32
N VAL A 36 -1.19 -2.81 12.55
CA VAL A 36 -2.65 -2.70 12.78
C VAL A 36 -2.95 -1.91 14.05
N GLU A 37 -2.16 -2.13 15.11
CA GLU A 37 -2.31 -1.38 16.37
C GLU A 37 -1.97 0.09 16.17
N VAL A 38 -0.85 0.40 15.50
CA VAL A 38 -0.49 1.79 15.14
C VAL A 38 -1.60 2.47 14.34
N PHE A 39 -2.16 1.76 13.36
CA PHE A 39 -3.24 2.30 12.54
C PHE A 39 -4.49 2.58 13.35
N ARG A 40 -4.92 1.65 14.22
CA ARG A 40 -6.10 1.81 15.07
C ARG A 40 -5.95 2.97 16.06
N GLU A 41 -4.81 3.08 16.74
CA GLU A 41 -4.52 4.20 17.64
C GLU A 41 -4.56 5.54 16.87
N SER A 42 -3.98 5.58 15.67
CA SER A 42 -3.99 6.77 14.82
C SER A 42 -5.41 7.16 14.39
N VAL A 43 -6.24 6.18 14.00
CA VAL A 43 -7.65 6.42 13.64
C VAL A 43 -8.43 6.94 14.86
N GLU A 44 -8.27 6.33 16.03
CA GLU A 44 -8.95 6.74 17.23
C GLU A 44 -8.61 8.20 17.59
N LYS A 45 -7.33 8.54 17.53
CA LYS A 45 -6.81 9.87 17.91
C LYS A 45 -7.15 10.96 16.90
N TYR A 46 -7.16 10.62 15.59
CA TYR A 46 -7.23 11.60 14.51
C TYR A 46 -8.41 11.39 13.55
N ARG A 47 -9.45 10.72 13.98
CA ARG A 47 -10.61 10.24 13.22
C ARG A 47 -11.09 11.18 12.12
N THR A 48 -11.32 12.45 12.43
CA THR A 48 -11.86 13.46 11.52
C THR A 48 -10.79 14.25 10.75
N ARG A 49 -9.50 14.01 11.04
CA ARG A 49 -8.42 14.70 10.33
C ARG A 49 -8.17 14.04 8.98
N ILE A 50 -7.68 14.84 8.05
CA ILE A 50 -7.21 14.35 6.74
C ILE A 50 -5.97 13.49 6.97
N ALA A 51 -6.03 12.24 6.50
CA ALA A 51 -4.93 11.30 6.53
C ALA A 51 -4.15 11.27 5.21
N TYR A 52 -4.86 11.38 4.08
CA TYR A 52 -4.27 11.29 2.75
C TYR A 52 -4.90 12.30 1.82
N VAL A 53 -4.08 12.78 0.88
CA VAL A 53 -4.52 13.67 -0.23
C VAL A 53 -3.95 13.10 -1.53
N SER A 54 -4.79 12.93 -2.54
CA SER A 54 -4.35 12.52 -3.87
C SER A 54 -5.22 13.18 -4.92
N VAL A 55 -4.59 13.80 -5.93
CA VAL A 55 -5.24 14.49 -7.06
C VAL A 55 -6.37 15.44 -6.60
N GLY A 56 -6.09 16.21 -5.54
CA GLY A 56 -7.04 17.18 -4.98
C GLY A 56 -8.25 16.56 -4.27
N THR A 57 -8.18 15.29 -3.93
CA THR A 57 -9.19 14.60 -3.11
C THR A 57 -8.57 14.22 -1.78
N GLU A 58 -9.28 14.50 -0.72
CA GLU A 58 -8.89 14.23 0.66
C GLU A 58 -9.59 12.97 1.16
N MET A 59 -8.91 12.22 2.04
CA MET A 59 -9.44 11.07 2.75
C MET A 59 -9.11 11.22 4.24
N THR A 60 -10.10 11.16 5.10
CA THR A 60 -9.91 11.18 6.56
C THR A 60 -9.44 9.82 7.08
N TYR A 61 -8.92 9.79 8.32
CA TYR A 61 -8.58 8.54 9.00
C TYR A 61 -9.78 7.61 9.11
N ASP A 62 -10.97 8.14 9.44
CA ASP A 62 -12.21 7.36 9.55
C ASP A 62 -12.62 6.72 8.22
N GLU A 63 -12.55 7.49 7.14
CA GLU A 63 -12.86 6.99 5.79
C GLU A 63 -11.88 5.91 5.37
N CYS A 64 -10.58 6.10 5.64
CA CYS A 64 -9.56 5.10 5.36
C CYS A 64 -9.84 3.80 6.12
N GLU A 65 -10.15 3.88 7.41
CA GLU A 65 -10.48 2.72 8.24
C GLU A 65 -11.72 1.98 7.72
N ARG A 66 -12.78 2.72 7.43
CA ARG A 66 -14.03 2.14 6.91
C ARG A 66 -13.79 1.38 5.62
N GLN A 67 -13.05 1.97 4.68
CA GLN A 67 -12.75 1.34 3.39
C GLN A 67 -11.77 0.18 3.55
N ALA A 68 -10.77 0.28 4.43
CA ALA A 68 -9.84 -0.80 4.74
C ALA A 68 -10.58 -2.02 5.34
N LYS A 69 -11.54 -1.79 6.23
CA LYS A 69 -12.40 -2.87 6.80
C LYS A 69 -13.25 -3.54 5.70
N GLN A 70 -13.80 -2.76 4.77
CA GLN A 70 -14.55 -3.31 3.63
C GLN A 70 -13.66 -4.17 2.73
N PHE A 71 -12.44 -3.70 2.44
CA PHE A 71 -11.49 -4.47 1.64
C PHE A 71 -11.04 -5.74 2.38
N ALA A 72 -10.79 -5.67 3.70
CA ALA A 72 -10.48 -6.86 4.51
C ALA A 72 -11.61 -7.91 4.46
N ALA A 73 -12.86 -7.47 4.61
CA ALA A 73 -14.02 -8.35 4.51
C ALA A 73 -14.14 -8.99 3.11
N TRP A 74 -13.87 -8.22 2.07
CA TRP A 74 -13.84 -8.75 0.70
C TRP A 74 -12.74 -9.81 0.53
N LEU A 75 -11.51 -9.55 1.01
CA LEU A 75 -10.42 -10.53 0.98
C LEU A 75 -10.82 -11.84 1.66
N GLN A 76 -11.42 -11.75 2.85
CA GLN A 76 -11.90 -12.91 3.60
C GLN A 76 -13.00 -13.67 2.83
N SER A 77 -13.92 -12.96 2.16
CA SER A 77 -14.95 -13.56 1.32
C SER A 77 -14.39 -14.31 0.11
N ARG A 78 -13.18 -13.95 -0.33
CA ARG A 78 -12.43 -14.64 -1.40
C ARG A 78 -11.54 -15.77 -0.88
N GLY A 79 -11.65 -16.10 0.40
CA GLY A 79 -10.91 -17.20 1.02
C GLY A 79 -9.48 -16.85 1.43
N VAL A 80 -9.10 -15.56 1.43
CA VAL A 80 -7.80 -15.12 1.92
C VAL A 80 -7.73 -15.32 3.43
N LYS A 81 -6.68 -16.00 3.89
CA LYS A 81 -6.45 -16.40 5.28
C LYS A 81 -5.24 -15.65 5.85
N LYS A 82 -5.08 -15.73 7.17
CA LYS A 82 -3.89 -15.23 7.85
C LYS A 82 -2.62 -15.84 7.25
N GLY A 83 -1.66 -14.99 6.89
CA GLY A 83 -0.39 -15.40 6.29
C GLY A 83 -0.40 -15.53 4.76
N ASP A 84 -1.57 -15.43 4.09
CA ASP A 84 -1.62 -15.35 2.64
C ASP A 84 -1.03 -14.03 2.14
N ARG A 85 -0.43 -14.05 0.96
CA ARG A 85 0.20 -12.87 0.37
C ARG A 85 -0.76 -12.17 -0.58
N VAL A 86 -0.88 -10.85 -0.40
CA VAL A 86 -1.65 -9.94 -1.25
C VAL A 86 -0.68 -8.94 -1.89
N ALA A 87 -0.53 -9.01 -3.20
CA ALA A 87 0.29 -8.08 -3.96
C ALA A 87 -0.47 -6.77 -4.20
N ILE A 88 0.22 -5.64 -4.01
CA ILE A 88 -0.34 -4.30 -4.23
C ILE A 88 0.54 -3.57 -5.24
N MET A 89 0.07 -3.49 -6.49
CA MET A 89 0.71 -2.80 -7.61
C MET A 89 0.01 -1.47 -7.88
N LEU A 90 0.14 -0.56 -6.94
CA LEU A 90 -0.48 0.76 -6.95
C LEU A 90 0.57 1.86 -6.77
N PRO A 91 0.44 2.99 -7.47
CA PRO A 91 1.21 4.19 -7.16
C PRO A 91 0.68 4.83 -5.86
N ASN A 92 1.26 5.99 -5.48
CA ASN A 92 0.76 6.81 -4.38
C ASN A 92 -0.63 7.38 -4.71
N SER A 93 -1.65 6.61 -4.39
CA SER A 93 -3.07 6.90 -4.61
C SER A 93 -3.87 6.62 -3.35
N LEU A 94 -5.13 7.09 -3.29
CA LEU A 94 -6.00 6.85 -2.11
C LEU A 94 -6.29 5.36 -1.89
N GLN A 95 -6.25 4.56 -2.96
CA GLN A 95 -6.46 3.11 -2.88
C GLN A 95 -5.32 2.39 -2.15
N TYR A 96 -4.08 2.91 -2.23
CA TYR A 96 -2.94 2.23 -1.64
C TYR A 96 -3.08 2.04 -0.12
N PRO A 97 -3.32 3.07 0.72
CA PRO A 97 -3.49 2.87 2.16
C PRO A 97 -4.70 2.01 2.50
N VAL A 98 -5.79 2.09 1.74
CA VAL A 98 -6.97 1.23 1.91
C VAL A 98 -6.60 -0.24 1.72
N CYS A 99 -5.88 -0.57 0.64
CA CYS A 99 -5.46 -1.94 0.35
C CYS A 99 -4.40 -2.43 1.35
N LEU A 100 -3.44 -1.56 1.72
CA LEU A 100 -2.41 -1.86 2.71
C LEU A 100 -3.04 -2.26 4.05
N PHE A 101 -3.81 -1.36 4.65
CA PHE A 101 -4.40 -1.61 5.97
C PHE A 101 -5.48 -2.68 5.92
N GLY A 102 -6.26 -2.76 4.85
CA GLY A 102 -7.24 -3.84 4.68
C GLY A 102 -6.60 -5.23 4.60
N THR A 103 -5.47 -5.35 3.91
CA THR A 103 -4.68 -6.59 3.87
C THR A 103 -4.17 -6.97 5.26
N LEU A 104 -3.60 -6.01 6.00
CA LEU A 104 -3.11 -6.24 7.36
C LEU A 104 -4.25 -6.56 8.33
N LEU A 105 -5.41 -5.90 8.22
CA LEU A 105 -6.61 -6.19 9.01
C LEU A 105 -7.16 -7.59 8.75
N ALA A 106 -7.03 -8.10 7.53
CA ALA A 106 -7.37 -9.49 7.20
C ALA A 106 -6.35 -10.52 7.76
N GLY A 107 -5.25 -10.06 8.34
CA GLY A 107 -4.14 -10.90 8.82
C GLY A 107 -3.24 -11.41 7.70
N ALA A 108 -3.37 -10.89 6.50
CA ALA A 108 -2.58 -11.26 5.34
C ALA A 108 -1.24 -10.47 5.28
N ILE A 109 -0.34 -10.92 4.42
CA ILE A 109 0.98 -10.32 4.20
C ILE A 109 0.90 -9.42 2.98
N VAL A 110 1.35 -8.18 3.11
CA VAL A 110 1.45 -7.23 2.00
C VAL A 110 2.71 -7.50 1.20
N VAL A 111 2.57 -7.63 -0.12
CA VAL A 111 3.67 -7.67 -1.08
C VAL A 111 3.60 -6.41 -1.94
N ASN A 112 4.47 -5.45 -1.66
CA ASN A 112 4.54 -4.23 -2.46
C ASN A 112 5.18 -4.52 -3.81
N VAL A 113 4.49 -4.11 -4.88
CA VAL A 113 4.92 -4.30 -6.26
C VAL A 113 5.13 -2.93 -6.91
N ASN A 114 6.30 -2.72 -7.51
CA ASN A 114 6.55 -1.50 -8.26
C ASN A 114 5.63 -1.44 -9.51
N PRO A 115 4.77 -0.41 -9.64
CA PRO A 115 3.89 -0.26 -10.80
C PRO A 115 4.63 -0.17 -12.14
N LEU A 116 5.89 0.24 -12.12
CA LEU A 116 6.72 0.40 -13.33
C LEU A 116 7.51 -0.86 -13.71
N TYR A 117 7.29 -1.99 -13.03
CA TYR A 117 7.93 -3.24 -13.41
C TYR A 117 7.58 -3.66 -14.83
N THR A 118 8.57 -4.16 -15.51
CA THR A 118 8.41 -4.89 -16.78
C THR A 118 7.71 -6.23 -16.54
N VAL A 119 7.20 -6.85 -17.63
CA VAL A 119 6.55 -8.16 -17.55
C VAL A 119 7.42 -9.23 -16.88
N PRO A 120 8.74 -9.39 -17.25
CA PRO A 120 9.60 -10.37 -16.58
C PRO A 120 9.81 -10.10 -15.09
N GLU A 121 9.99 -8.84 -14.67
CA GLU A 121 10.17 -8.45 -13.27
C GLU A 121 8.91 -8.75 -12.45
N LEU A 122 7.74 -8.37 -12.97
CA LEU A 122 6.47 -8.66 -12.31
C LEU A 122 6.22 -10.17 -12.21
N ALA A 123 6.45 -10.91 -13.29
CA ALA A 123 6.30 -12.37 -13.31
C ALA A 123 7.24 -13.05 -12.30
N HIS A 124 8.47 -12.55 -12.16
CA HIS A 124 9.42 -13.05 -11.16
C HIS A 124 8.88 -12.80 -9.75
N GLN A 125 8.48 -11.56 -9.41
CA GLN A 125 8.00 -11.22 -8.08
C GLN A 125 6.72 -11.98 -7.71
N LEU A 126 5.79 -12.17 -8.65
CA LEU A 126 4.56 -12.94 -8.39
C LEU A 126 4.85 -14.42 -8.09
N ARG A 127 5.81 -15.03 -8.79
CA ARG A 127 6.24 -16.41 -8.52
C ARG A 127 6.97 -16.53 -7.19
N ASP A 128 7.92 -15.63 -6.94
CA ASP A 128 8.76 -15.63 -5.73
C ASP A 128 7.93 -15.42 -4.47
N SER A 129 7.06 -14.42 -4.47
CA SER A 129 6.18 -14.13 -3.33
C SER A 129 5.09 -15.18 -3.13
N GLY A 130 4.69 -15.89 -4.17
CA GLY A 130 3.55 -16.79 -4.18
C GLY A 130 2.22 -16.07 -3.86
N ALA A 131 2.10 -14.79 -4.22
CA ALA A 131 0.88 -14.02 -4.01
C ALA A 131 -0.29 -14.62 -4.79
N GLN A 132 -1.43 -14.84 -4.12
CA GLN A 132 -2.65 -15.38 -4.71
C GLN A 132 -3.69 -14.30 -5.02
N THR A 133 -3.52 -13.11 -4.48
CA THR A 133 -4.36 -11.95 -4.75
C THR A 133 -3.47 -10.79 -5.16
N ILE A 134 -3.88 -10.03 -6.18
CA ILE A 134 -3.22 -8.80 -6.59
C ILE A 134 -4.24 -7.68 -6.76
N VAL A 135 -3.86 -6.48 -6.29
CA VAL A 135 -4.54 -5.22 -6.59
C VAL A 135 -3.66 -4.44 -7.56
N VAL A 136 -4.23 -3.98 -8.65
CA VAL A 136 -3.49 -3.27 -9.70
C VAL A 136 -4.25 -2.04 -10.17
N LEU A 137 -3.53 -0.95 -10.45
CA LEU A 137 -4.11 0.18 -11.18
C LEU A 137 -4.33 -0.21 -12.65
N GLU A 138 -5.47 0.15 -13.23
CA GLU A 138 -5.85 -0.23 -14.60
C GLU A 138 -4.80 0.11 -15.67
N ASN A 139 -4.00 1.15 -15.45
CA ASN A 139 -2.90 1.53 -16.33
C ASN A 139 -1.85 0.42 -16.52
N PHE A 140 -1.72 -0.47 -15.54
CA PHE A 140 -0.75 -1.57 -15.51
C PHE A 140 -1.39 -2.94 -15.69
N ALA A 141 -2.72 -2.99 -15.92
CA ALA A 141 -3.45 -4.25 -16.05
C ALA A 141 -2.94 -5.11 -17.21
N ARG A 142 -2.53 -4.49 -18.34
CA ARG A 142 -1.93 -5.23 -19.46
C ARG A 142 -0.59 -5.86 -19.12
N THR A 143 0.26 -5.16 -18.37
CA THR A 143 1.53 -5.74 -17.88
C THR A 143 1.25 -6.93 -16.96
N LEU A 144 0.27 -6.80 -16.08
CA LEU A 144 -0.16 -7.90 -15.23
C LEU A 144 -0.68 -9.08 -16.06
N GLU A 145 -1.58 -8.86 -17.01
CA GLU A 145 -2.11 -9.90 -17.90
C GLU A 145 -0.99 -10.76 -18.52
N GLN A 146 0.07 -10.11 -19.00
CA GLN A 146 1.21 -10.78 -19.61
C GLN A 146 2.11 -11.49 -18.58
N ALA A 147 2.12 -11.04 -17.33
CA ALA A 147 2.93 -11.61 -16.25
C ALA A 147 2.25 -12.76 -15.49
N LEU A 148 0.93 -12.94 -15.64
CA LEU A 148 0.14 -13.96 -14.93
C LEU A 148 0.57 -15.41 -15.22
N PRO A 149 1.00 -15.81 -16.44
CA PRO A 149 1.36 -17.19 -16.70
C PRO A 149 2.44 -17.71 -15.75
N GLY A 150 2.17 -18.85 -15.11
CA GLY A 150 3.06 -19.46 -14.14
C GLY A 150 3.04 -18.83 -12.74
N SER A 151 2.19 -17.84 -12.47
CA SER A 151 1.93 -17.30 -11.13
C SER A 151 0.86 -18.12 -10.38
N GLN A 152 0.71 -17.85 -9.08
CA GLN A 152 -0.35 -18.44 -8.24
C GLN A 152 -1.55 -17.51 -8.07
N VAL A 153 -1.62 -16.39 -8.79
CA VAL A 153 -2.68 -15.39 -8.68
C VAL A 153 -4.03 -15.99 -9.09
N ARG A 154 -5.03 -15.84 -8.23
CA ARG A 154 -6.41 -16.31 -8.41
C ARG A 154 -7.41 -15.16 -8.33
N ASN A 155 -7.12 -14.15 -7.52
CA ASN A 155 -7.97 -12.97 -7.34
C ASN A 155 -7.25 -11.74 -7.87
N ILE A 156 -7.91 -11.02 -8.78
CA ILE A 156 -7.39 -9.79 -9.35
C ILE A 156 -8.40 -8.67 -9.06
N VAL A 157 -7.91 -7.59 -8.47
CA VAL A 157 -8.68 -6.35 -8.27
C VAL A 157 -8.06 -5.28 -9.14
N ILE A 158 -8.85 -4.75 -10.07
CA ILE A 158 -8.45 -3.64 -10.92
C ILE A 158 -9.16 -2.38 -10.43
N THR A 159 -8.42 -1.29 -10.24
CA THR A 159 -8.96 0.00 -9.84
C THR A 159 -8.48 1.11 -10.76
N GLY A 160 -9.35 2.08 -11.05
CA GLY A 160 -8.98 3.32 -11.71
C GLY A 160 -8.54 4.37 -10.69
N ILE A 161 -7.70 5.31 -11.11
CA ILE A 161 -7.18 6.36 -10.22
C ILE A 161 -8.31 7.19 -9.57
N GLY A 162 -9.43 7.35 -10.27
CA GLY A 162 -10.59 8.11 -9.83
C GLY A 162 -11.59 7.35 -8.95
N ASP A 163 -11.40 6.05 -8.69
CA ASP A 163 -12.44 5.23 -8.03
C ASP A 163 -12.75 5.69 -6.59
N LEU A 164 -11.81 6.28 -5.90
CA LEU A 164 -11.99 6.83 -4.54
C LEU A 164 -12.08 8.37 -4.51
N MET A 165 -12.36 9.03 -5.64
CA MET A 165 -12.38 10.48 -5.75
C MET A 165 -13.76 11.12 -5.61
N GLY A 166 -14.61 10.64 -4.75
CA GLY A 166 -15.89 11.28 -4.55
C GLY A 166 -16.88 10.45 -3.75
N GLY A 167 -17.98 11.10 -3.28
CA GLY A 167 -19.05 10.46 -2.54
C GLY A 167 -19.80 9.37 -3.35
N ALA A 168 -21.03 9.04 -2.95
CA ALA A 168 -21.82 7.92 -3.48
C ALA A 168 -21.95 7.89 -5.02
N LEU A 169 -21.98 9.04 -5.69
CA LEU A 169 -22.09 9.12 -7.16
C LEU A 169 -20.74 9.13 -7.87
N ASN A 170 -19.65 9.45 -7.17
CA ASN A 170 -18.27 9.52 -7.69
C ASN A 170 -18.12 10.12 -9.11
N LEU A 171 -18.85 11.21 -9.40
CA LEU A 171 -18.87 11.82 -10.75
C LEU A 171 -17.48 12.34 -11.17
N LYS A 172 -16.74 12.96 -10.23
CA LYS A 172 -15.36 13.41 -10.44
C LYS A 172 -14.44 12.26 -10.85
N GLY A 173 -14.44 11.17 -10.10
CA GLY A 173 -13.59 10.02 -10.36
C GLY A 173 -13.97 9.31 -11.66
N ARG A 174 -15.26 9.19 -11.95
CA ARG A 174 -15.73 8.61 -13.24
C ARG A 174 -15.27 9.46 -14.43
N ALA A 175 -15.36 10.79 -14.31
CA ALA A 175 -14.88 11.69 -15.36
C ALA A 175 -13.37 11.56 -15.55
N LEU A 176 -12.60 11.50 -14.45
CA LEU A 176 -11.14 11.31 -14.51
C LEU A 176 -10.79 9.98 -15.18
N ASN A 177 -11.40 8.86 -14.75
CA ASN A 177 -11.15 7.55 -15.36
C ASN A 177 -11.51 7.55 -16.85
N PHE A 178 -12.59 8.22 -17.24
CA PHE A 178 -12.94 8.38 -18.66
C PHE A 178 -11.85 9.11 -19.44
N VAL A 179 -11.36 10.24 -18.89
CA VAL A 179 -10.27 11.02 -19.52
C VAL A 179 -9.00 10.18 -19.64
N MET A 180 -8.61 9.47 -18.59
CA MET A 180 -7.42 8.60 -18.59
C MET A 180 -7.52 7.50 -19.67
N ARG A 181 -8.68 6.87 -19.79
CA ARG A 181 -8.91 5.78 -20.76
C ARG A 181 -9.03 6.27 -22.18
N HIS A 182 -9.84 7.29 -22.45
CA HIS A 182 -10.28 7.63 -23.80
C HIS A 182 -9.59 8.86 -24.38
N VAL A 183 -9.21 9.84 -23.56
CA VAL A 183 -8.57 11.08 -24.02
C VAL A 183 -7.04 10.93 -23.97
N GLN A 184 -6.49 10.58 -22.81
CA GLN A 184 -5.04 10.43 -22.64
C GLN A 184 -4.51 9.06 -23.08
N LYS A 185 -5.39 8.09 -23.27
CA LYS A 185 -5.06 6.70 -23.69
C LYS A 185 -3.98 6.05 -22.82
N GLN A 186 -3.97 6.37 -21.52
CA GLN A 186 -3.00 5.85 -20.57
C GLN A 186 -3.36 4.46 -20.03
N VAL A 187 -4.51 3.92 -20.43
CA VAL A 187 -4.95 2.57 -20.08
C VAL A 187 -4.89 1.72 -21.35
N PRO A 188 -3.84 0.90 -21.53
CA PRO A 188 -3.77 -0.05 -22.64
C PRO A 188 -4.91 -1.08 -22.55
N PRO A 189 -5.42 -1.59 -23.71
CA PRO A 189 -6.44 -2.64 -23.68
C PRO A 189 -5.90 -3.91 -22.99
N TYR A 190 -6.71 -4.50 -22.13
CA TYR A 190 -6.45 -5.77 -21.42
C TYR A 190 -7.72 -6.64 -21.44
N LYS A 191 -7.57 -7.93 -21.18
CA LYS A 191 -8.68 -8.92 -21.15
C LYS A 191 -9.13 -9.27 -19.74
#